data_08daa131a08200e251c0b3ebe365b979
#
_entry.id   08daa131a08200e251c0b3ebe365b979
#
_cell.length_a   1.000
_cell.length_b   1.000
_cell.length_c   1.000
_cell.angle_alpha   90.00
_cell.angle_beta   90.00
_cell.angle_gamma   90.00
#
_symmetry.space_group_name_H-M   'P 1'
#
loop_
_entity.id
_entity.type
_entity.pdbx_description
1 polymer ?
#
loop_
_entity_poly.entity_id
_entity_poly.type
_entity_poly.pdbx_seq_one_letter_code
_entity_poly.pdbx_strand_id
1 'polypeptide(L)'
;MEAQTHTSKEPDDRIRVLQVVDKFSIDGESIHGIARLMSWWTNAIDRDHFDMNILGLKAPSNAGRYIEQQGGRVFYSDYGRLNPASLLDIARVARQTQTDLLHLHGYKACTLGRVVGALLGMPVVLHEHAVFPTMPPYQKLADWLLAPLNDRVVVNCEAVAEFCVERRSMDPENIEIIFNGVPLDEFREVSDSAAAEAAEELGIGADTPVVGTVARLEEQKGITHFLNAVPAVKEECPDVKVLIVGDGTLRGALEEEARQLGIADNVIFTGERRDVPRLYKLMDVKVISSIYEGTTLTVFEAMATGTPVVATTVDGVEEVIEDGATGMLVPPKDAASIAEVVTDLLTNPDRARLLSERAEQAVKQYDVRTSMRRIENLYETVLSENGEGSAEVHSAN
;
A
#
# COMPACT_ATOMS: atom_id res chain seq x y z
N MET A 1 42.16 19.25 -37.28
CA MET A 1 41.13 18.35 -37.84
C MET A 1 41.10 17.14 -36.90
N GLU A 2 40.44 17.31 -35.76
CA GLU A 2 40.32 16.28 -34.73
C GLU A 2 39.03 15.50 -35.02
N ALA A 3 39.19 14.21 -35.23
CA ALA A 3 38.08 13.29 -35.43
C ALA A 3 37.35 13.10 -34.09
N GLN A 4 36.10 13.56 -33.99
CA GLN A 4 35.19 13.20 -32.93
C GLN A 4 34.87 11.71 -33.08
N THR A 5 35.42 10.90 -32.18
CA THR A 5 35.00 9.52 -31.96
C THR A 5 33.60 9.53 -31.39
N HIS A 6 32.60 9.18 -32.21
CA HIS A 6 31.30 8.75 -31.75
C HIS A 6 31.50 7.46 -30.95
N THR A 7 31.50 7.56 -29.62
CA THR A 7 31.27 6.41 -28.76
C THR A 7 29.85 5.95 -29.00
N SER A 8 29.68 4.84 -29.69
CA SER A 8 28.45 4.07 -29.72
C SER A 8 28.16 3.72 -28.26
N LYS A 9 27.07 4.27 -27.69
CA LYS A 9 26.53 3.77 -26.40
C LYS A 9 26.27 2.28 -26.58
N GLU A 10 26.87 1.46 -25.72
CA GLU A 10 26.48 0.06 -25.60
C GLU A 10 24.98 -0.01 -25.37
N PRO A 11 24.26 -1.00 -25.89
CA PRO A 11 22.86 -1.17 -25.61
C PRO A 11 22.71 -1.30 -24.08
N ASP A 12 21.74 -0.59 -23.51
CA ASP A 12 21.40 -0.65 -22.09
C ASP A 12 20.82 -2.04 -21.80
N ASP A 13 21.60 -2.92 -21.20
CA ASP A 13 21.24 -4.32 -20.92
C ASP A 13 20.26 -4.48 -19.76
N ARG A 14 19.78 -3.38 -19.17
CA ARG A 14 18.82 -3.42 -18.06
C ARG A 14 17.45 -3.94 -18.49
N ILE A 15 16.84 -4.70 -17.62
CA ILE A 15 15.44 -5.14 -17.76
C ILE A 15 14.51 -3.93 -17.59
N ARG A 16 13.70 -3.64 -18.60
CA ARG A 16 12.78 -2.49 -18.65
C ARG A 16 11.38 -2.92 -18.26
N VAL A 17 10.95 -2.49 -17.10
CA VAL A 17 9.63 -2.81 -16.54
C VAL A 17 8.69 -1.61 -16.66
N LEU A 18 7.47 -1.83 -17.16
CA LEU A 18 6.42 -0.83 -17.14
C LEU A 18 5.37 -1.19 -16.09
N GLN A 19 5.35 -0.41 -15.00
CA GLN A 19 4.28 -0.44 -14.00
C GLN A 19 3.05 0.25 -14.58
N VAL A 20 1.95 -0.44 -14.76
CA VAL A 20 0.68 0.16 -15.23
C VAL A 20 -0.30 0.22 -14.07
N VAL A 21 -0.71 1.43 -13.69
CA VAL A 21 -1.54 1.68 -12.50
C VAL A 21 -2.86 2.33 -12.90
N ASP A 22 -3.98 1.81 -12.41
CA ASP A 22 -5.31 2.37 -12.70
C ASP A 22 -5.41 3.84 -12.34
N LYS A 23 -4.94 4.18 -11.13
CA LYS A 23 -4.97 5.52 -10.55
C LYS A 23 -4.03 5.61 -9.36
N PHE A 24 -3.31 6.71 -9.25
CA PHE A 24 -2.45 6.99 -8.10
C PHE A 24 -3.22 7.53 -6.89
N SER A 25 -4.38 8.13 -7.14
CA SER A 25 -5.26 8.71 -6.13
C SER A 25 -6.72 8.48 -6.51
N ILE A 26 -7.62 8.49 -5.52
CA ILE A 26 -9.07 8.37 -5.73
C ILE A 26 -9.65 9.72 -6.15
N ASP A 27 -9.26 10.79 -5.47
CA ASP A 27 -9.72 12.17 -5.64
C ASP A 27 -8.82 13.03 -6.56
N GLY A 28 -7.66 12.53 -6.94
CA GLY A 28 -6.66 13.24 -7.75
C GLY A 28 -5.66 14.07 -6.92
N GLU A 29 -5.89 14.26 -5.64
CA GLU A 29 -5.08 15.11 -4.76
C GLU A 29 -4.29 14.33 -3.71
N SER A 30 -4.94 13.38 -3.06
CA SER A 30 -4.38 12.63 -1.93
C SER A 30 -3.30 11.61 -2.34
N ILE A 31 -2.27 11.47 -1.51
CA ILE A 31 -1.18 10.52 -1.71
C ILE A 31 -1.44 9.27 -0.85
N HIS A 32 -2.03 8.25 -1.44
CA HIS A 32 -2.40 7.01 -0.75
C HIS A 32 -1.52 5.82 -1.11
N GLY A 33 -1.83 4.66 -0.52
CA GLY A 33 -1.06 3.42 -0.55
C GLY A 33 -0.31 3.12 -1.84
N ILE A 34 -1.00 3.08 -3.01
CA ILE A 34 -0.33 2.74 -4.28
C ILE A 34 0.69 3.81 -4.74
N ALA A 35 0.42 5.10 -4.52
CA ALA A 35 1.36 6.15 -4.89
C ALA A 35 2.60 6.13 -3.98
N ARG A 36 2.42 5.86 -2.69
CA ARG A 36 3.52 5.69 -1.74
C ARG A 36 4.34 4.45 -2.10
N LEU A 37 3.66 3.34 -2.41
CA LEU A 37 4.32 2.11 -2.83
C LEU A 37 5.18 2.31 -4.09
N MET A 38 4.62 2.94 -5.13
CA MET A 38 5.38 3.27 -6.36
C MET A 38 6.58 4.19 -6.09
N SER A 39 6.42 5.17 -5.20
CA SER A 39 7.49 6.05 -4.76
C SER A 39 8.61 5.28 -4.05
N TRP A 40 8.27 4.39 -3.13
CA TRP A 40 9.23 3.55 -2.42
C TRP A 40 9.94 2.56 -3.35
N TRP A 41 9.21 1.94 -4.26
CA TRP A 41 9.79 1.04 -5.26
C TRP A 41 10.75 1.76 -6.20
N THR A 42 10.43 3.00 -6.59
CA THR A 42 11.35 3.85 -7.38
C THR A 42 12.71 4.02 -6.71
N ASN A 43 12.74 4.06 -5.38
CA ASN A 43 13.99 4.21 -4.61
C ASN A 43 14.62 2.87 -4.21
N ALA A 44 13.86 1.80 -4.15
CA ALA A 44 14.31 0.49 -3.69
C ALA A 44 14.81 -0.43 -4.81
N ILE A 45 14.36 -0.22 -6.05
CA ILE A 45 14.72 -1.04 -7.21
C ILE A 45 16.21 -0.91 -7.54
N ASP A 46 16.85 -2.02 -7.90
CA ASP A 46 18.22 -2.03 -8.39
C ASP A 46 18.30 -1.37 -9.79
N ARG A 47 18.71 -0.10 -9.83
CA ARG A 47 18.78 0.70 -11.04
C ARG A 47 19.93 0.34 -11.97
N ASP A 48 20.86 -0.48 -11.52
CA ASP A 48 21.93 -0.98 -12.35
C ASP A 48 21.43 -2.13 -13.24
N HIS A 49 20.44 -2.89 -12.79
CA HIS A 49 19.85 -4.02 -13.49
C HIS A 49 18.46 -3.74 -14.07
N PHE A 50 17.71 -2.78 -13.50
CA PHE A 50 16.33 -2.50 -13.91
C PHE A 50 16.13 -1.04 -14.31
N ASP A 51 15.30 -0.80 -15.34
CA ASP A 51 14.74 0.51 -15.71
C ASP A 51 13.22 0.48 -15.50
N MET A 52 12.74 1.04 -14.39
CA MET A 52 11.33 1.07 -14.03
C MET A 52 10.66 2.34 -14.53
N ASN A 53 9.64 2.17 -15.37
CA ASN A 53 8.77 3.23 -15.86
C ASN A 53 7.35 3.03 -15.29
N ILE A 54 6.59 4.10 -15.12
CA ILE A 54 5.26 4.05 -14.48
C ILE A 54 4.25 4.73 -15.39
N LEU A 55 3.13 4.06 -15.69
CA LEU A 55 2.01 4.62 -16.45
C LEU A 55 0.75 4.67 -15.59
N GLY A 56 0.27 5.85 -15.27
CA GLY A 56 -1.04 6.06 -14.67
C GLY A 56 -2.14 6.13 -15.72
N LEU A 57 -3.21 5.34 -15.59
CA LEU A 57 -4.36 5.33 -16.51
C LEU A 57 -5.40 6.42 -16.16
N LYS A 58 -4.92 7.54 -15.63
CA LYS A 58 -5.66 8.79 -15.36
C LYS A 58 -4.77 10.00 -15.66
N ALA A 59 -5.42 11.16 -15.74
CA ALA A 59 -4.76 12.46 -15.85
C ALA A 59 -3.71 12.69 -14.76
N PRO A 60 -2.72 13.57 -14.99
CA PRO A 60 -1.76 13.98 -13.97
C PRO A 60 -2.44 14.41 -12.66
N SER A 61 -1.87 13.98 -11.55
CA SER A 61 -2.38 14.23 -10.20
C SER A 61 -1.26 14.64 -9.24
N ASN A 62 -1.61 15.13 -8.05
CA ASN A 62 -0.62 15.40 -7.00
C ASN A 62 0.14 14.13 -6.61
N ALA A 63 -0.55 12.99 -6.57
CA ALA A 63 0.08 11.70 -6.28
C ALA A 63 1.09 11.27 -7.36
N GLY A 64 0.80 11.52 -8.64
CA GLY A 64 1.76 11.26 -9.72
C GLY A 64 2.98 12.19 -9.64
N ARG A 65 2.76 13.49 -9.41
CA ARG A 65 3.85 14.45 -9.16
C ARG A 65 4.71 14.10 -7.95
N TYR A 66 4.12 13.55 -6.91
CA TYR A 66 4.88 13.04 -5.77
C TYR A 66 5.85 11.92 -6.17
N ILE A 67 5.42 10.96 -6.99
CA ILE A 67 6.29 9.89 -7.50
C ILE A 67 7.42 10.49 -8.37
N GLU A 68 7.12 11.46 -9.23
CA GLU A 68 8.13 12.18 -10.05
C GLU A 68 9.18 12.89 -9.19
N GLN A 69 8.75 13.54 -8.09
CA GLN A 69 9.64 14.20 -7.14
C GLN A 69 10.60 13.21 -6.42
N GLN A 70 10.18 11.96 -6.29
CA GLN A 70 11.02 10.88 -5.76
C GLN A 70 11.92 10.22 -6.84
N GLY A 71 11.94 10.77 -8.06
CA GLY A 71 12.78 10.30 -9.15
C GLY A 71 12.13 9.22 -10.04
N GLY A 72 10.82 8.97 -9.90
CA GLY A 72 10.07 8.08 -10.78
C GLY A 72 9.82 8.71 -12.15
N ARG A 73 9.91 7.90 -13.21
CA ARG A 73 9.55 8.32 -14.57
C ARG A 73 8.09 7.96 -14.83
N VAL A 74 7.21 8.97 -14.80
CA VAL A 74 5.76 8.78 -14.87
C VAL A 74 5.20 9.24 -16.21
N PHE A 75 4.35 8.40 -16.80
CA PHE A 75 3.53 8.68 -17.98
C PHE A 75 2.06 8.71 -17.57
N TYR A 76 1.22 9.37 -18.36
CA TYR A 76 -0.20 9.50 -18.07
C TYR A 76 -1.05 9.19 -19.29
N SER A 77 -2.22 8.60 -19.05
CA SER A 77 -3.26 8.34 -20.02
C SER A 77 -4.58 8.85 -19.47
N ASP A 78 -5.23 9.80 -20.14
CA ASP A 78 -6.45 10.46 -19.67
C ASP A 78 -7.69 10.00 -20.46
N TYR A 79 -7.94 8.70 -20.48
CA TYR A 79 -9.16 8.15 -21.03
C TYR A 79 -10.10 7.63 -19.92
N GLY A 80 -11.41 7.83 -20.10
CA GLY A 80 -12.42 7.35 -19.17
C GLY A 80 -12.32 5.85 -18.86
N ARG A 81 -12.95 5.43 -17.77
CA ARG A 81 -12.79 4.10 -17.15
C ARG A 81 -12.88 2.91 -18.10
N LEU A 82 -13.76 2.96 -19.12
CA LEU A 82 -13.99 1.87 -20.08
C LEU A 82 -13.53 2.22 -21.50
N ASN A 83 -12.74 3.28 -21.68
CA ASN A 83 -12.30 3.67 -23.02
C ASN A 83 -11.17 2.75 -23.52
N PRO A 84 -11.39 2.02 -24.64
CA PRO A 84 -10.39 1.13 -25.18
C PRO A 84 -9.14 1.85 -25.72
N ALA A 85 -9.17 3.17 -25.91
CA ALA A 85 -8.01 3.95 -26.30
C ALA A 85 -6.86 3.86 -25.28
N SER A 86 -7.14 3.51 -24.02
CA SER A 86 -6.11 3.21 -23.02
C SER A 86 -5.21 2.04 -23.44
N LEU A 87 -5.70 1.08 -24.25
CA LEU A 87 -4.86 0.01 -24.85
C LEU A 87 -3.75 0.60 -25.74
N LEU A 88 -4.10 1.62 -26.54
CA LEU A 88 -3.14 2.28 -27.44
C LEU A 88 -2.07 3.03 -26.63
N ASP A 89 -2.44 3.65 -25.50
CA ASP A 89 -1.47 4.34 -24.65
C ASP A 89 -0.55 3.35 -23.92
N ILE A 90 -1.07 2.25 -23.38
CA ILE A 90 -0.22 1.19 -22.80
C ILE A 90 0.77 0.69 -23.86
N ALA A 91 0.30 0.34 -25.06
CA ALA A 91 1.13 -0.15 -26.14
C ALA A 91 2.14 0.91 -26.63
N ARG A 92 1.73 2.19 -26.69
CA ARG A 92 2.59 3.31 -27.09
C ARG A 92 3.72 3.53 -26.09
N VAL A 93 3.39 3.59 -24.80
CA VAL A 93 4.39 3.80 -23.74
C VAL A 93 5.32 2.59 -23.67
N ALA A 94 4.79 1.37 -23.71
CA ALA A 94 5.61 0.15 -23.72
C ALA A 94 6.62 0.14 -24.85
N ARG A 95 6.23 0.51 -26.09
CA ARG A 95 7.18 0.65 -27.21
C ARG A 95 8.17 1.80 -27.03
N GLN A 96 7.71 2.95 -26.54
CA GLN A 96 8.54 4.14 -26.31
C GLN A 96 9.65 3.89 -25.28
N THR A 97 9.34 3.12 -24.26
CA THR A 97 10.27 2.73 -23.19
C THR A 97 10.99 1.42 -23.47
N GLN A 98 10.73 0.80 -24.62
CA GLN A 98 11.28 -0.52 -24.98
C GLN A 98 11.07 -1.56 -23.86
N THR A 99 9.87 -1.56 -23.27
CA THR A 99 9.50 -2.40 -22.13
C THR A 99 9.68 -3.89 -22.45
N ASP A 100 10.25 -4.62 -21.53
CA ASP A 100 10.46 -6.08 -21.62
C ASP A 100 9.36 -6.85 -20.86
N LEU A 101 8.75 -6.24 -19.82
CA LEU A 101 7.70 -6.85 -18.97
C LEU A 101 6.68 -5.79 -18.50
N LEU A 102 5.40 -6.17 -18.49
CA LEU A 102 4.31 -5.36 -17.91
C LEU A 102 3.98 -5.82 -16.49
N HIS A 103 3.95 -4.90 -15.52
CA HIS A 103 3.46 -5.14 -14.17
C HIS A 103 2.22 -4.28 -13.92
N LEU A 104 1.09 -4.91 -13.62
CA LEU A 104 -0.25 -4.33 -13.72
C LEU A 104 -0.91 -4.19 -12.35
N HIS A 105 -1.41 -3.00 -12.00
CA HIS A 105 -2.01 -2.68 -10.71
C HIS A 105 -3.42 -2.13 -10.87
N GLY A 106 -4.39 -2.84 -10.32
CA GLY A 106 -5.81 -2.47 -10.35
C GLY A 106 -6.54 -3.00 -11.58
N TYR A 107 -7.87 -2.99 -11.50
CA TYR A 107 -8.73 -3.75 -12.41
C TYR A 107 -8.59 -3.34 -13.89
N LYS A 108 -8.59 -2.02 -14.19
CA LYS A 108 -8.48 -1.53 -15.57
C LYS A 108 -7.11 -1.87 -16.16
N ALA A 109 -6.03 -1.63 -15.40
CA ALA A 109 -4.67 -1.94 -15.82
C ALA A 109 -4.53 -3.45 -16.06
N CYS A 110 -4.98 -4.29 -15.12
CA CYS A 110 -4.96 -5.75 -15.27
C CYS A 110 -5.75 -6.25 -16.48
N THR A 111 -6.93 -5.68 -16.75
CA THR A 111 -7.75 -6.10 -17.89
C THR A 111 -7.13 -5.68 -19.23
N LEU A 112 -6.75 -4.41 -19.36
CA LEU A 112 -6.21 -3.88 -20.62
C LEU A 112 -4.76 -4.29 -20.85
N GLY A 113 -3.96 -4.34 -19.79
CA GLY A 113 -2.54 -4.71 -19.87
C GLY A 113 -2.33 -6.15 -20.33
N ARG A 114 -3.16 -7.11 -19.86
CA ARG A 114 -3.14 -8.51 -20.37
C ARG A 114 -3.34 -8.59 -21.88
N VAL A 115 -4.32 -7.83 -22.39
CA VAL A 115 -4.57 -7.77 -23.84
C VAL A 115 -3.38 -7.18 -24.59
N VAL A 116 -2.76 -6.12 -24.06
CA VAL A 116 -1.57 -5.49 -24.68
C VAL A 116 -0.38 -6.43 -24.62
N GLY A 117 -0.14 -7.10 -23.49
CA GLY A 117 0.92 -8.10 -23.34
C GLY A 117 0.82 -9.20 -24.39
N ALA A 118 -0.36 -9.80 -24.53
CA ALA A 118 -0.62 -10.82 -25.54
C ALA A 118 -0.43 -10.32 -26.98
N LEU A 119 -0.86 -9.07 -27.31
CA LEU A 119 -0.69 -8.49 -28.64
C LEU A 119 0.76 -8.13 -28.96
N LEU A 120 1.58 -7.82 -27.97
CA LEU A 120 2.98 -7.43 -28.15
C LEU A 120 3.96 -8.59 -27.89
N GLY A 121 3.47 -9.75 -27.43
CA GLY A 121 4.31 -10.87 -27.00
C GLY A 121 5.15 -10.54 -25.75
N MET A 122 4.61 -9.72 -24.84
CA MET A 122 5.30 -9.29 -23.63
C MET A 122 4.74 -10.05 -22.42
N PRO A 123 5.58 -10.56 -21.52
CA PRO A 123 5.14 -11.16 -20.28
C PRO A 123 4.39 -10.18 -19.37
N VAL A 124 3.47 -10.71 -18.59
CA VAL A 124 2.54 -9.94 -17.75
C VAL A 124 2.54 -10.47 -16.32
N VAL A 125 2.88 -9.60 -15.39
CA VAL A 125 2.71 -9.80 -13.95
C VAL A 125 1.51 -8.97 -13.48
N LEU A 126 0.54 -9.57 -12.81
CA LEU A 126 -0.54 -8.88 -12.12
C LEU A 126 -0.17 -8.64 -10.66
N HIS A 127 -0.63 -7.53 -10.08
CA HIS A 127 -0.49 -7.27 -8.66
C HIS A 127 -1.83 -6.86 -8.04
N GLU A 128 -2.35 -7.73 -7.17
CA GLU A 128 -3.56 -7.45 -6.41
C GLU A 128 -3.23 -7.05 -4.98
N HIS A 129 -3.92 -6.00 -4.53
CA HIS A 129 -3.61 -5.34 -3.25
C HIS A 129 -4.72 -5.45 -2.21
N ALA A 130 -5.91 -5.94 -2.59
CA ALA A 130 -7.06 -5.95 -1.70
C ALA A 130 -8.11 -6.98 -2.09
N VAL A 131 -8.84 -7.45 -1.10
CA VAL A 131 -10.08 -8.22 -1.28
C VAL A 131 -11.24 -7.27 -1.55
N PHE A 132 -12.08 -7.60 -2.53
CA PHE A 132 -13.29 -6.85 -2.84
C PHE A 132 -14.53 -7.67 -2.48
N PRO A 133 -15.39 -7.22 -1.55
CA PRO A 133 -16.58 -7.96 -1.12
C PRO A 133 -17.53 -8.30 -2.26
N THR A 134 -17.60 -7.44 -3.27
CA THR A 134 -18.47 -7.62 -4.44
C THR A 134 -17.72 -7.39 -5.74
N MET A 135 -17.91 -8.30 -6.70
CA MET A 135 -17.43 -8.16 -8.08
C MET A 135 -18.60 -8.21 -9.06
N PRO A 136 -18.75 -7.23 -9.95
CA PRO A 136 -19.74 -7.26 -11.01
C PRO A 136 -19.54 -8.47 -11.94
N PRO A 137 -20.62 -9.08 -12.48
CA PRO A 137 -20.51 -10.27 -13.34
C PRO A 137 -19.62 -10.09 -14.56
N TYR A 138 -19.60 -8.89 -15.16
CA TYR A 138 -18.75 -8.62 -16.32
C TYR A 138 -17.24 -8.64 -15.96
N GLN A 139 -16.88 -8.30 -14.72
CA GLN A 139 -15.49 -8.40 -14.26
C GLN A 139 -15.09 -9.86 -14.12
N LYS A 140 -15.93 -10.69 -13.50
CA LYS A 140 -15.69 -12.14 -13.38
C LYS A 140 -15.50 -12.80 -14.75
N LEU A 141 -16.36 -12.45 -15.71
CA LEU A 141 -16.24 -12.96 -17.07
C LEU A 141 -14.95 -12.52 -17.76
N ALA A 142 -14.56 -11.24 -17.59
CA ALA A 142 -13.32 -10.73 -18.16
C ALA A 142 -12.10 -11.41 -17.52
N ASP A 143 -12.08 -11.59 -16.20
CA ASP A 143 -10.99 -12.30 -15.51
C ASP A 143 -10.88 -13.75 -15.97
N TRP A 144 -12.00 -14.47 -16.09
CA TRP A 144 -12.00 -15.84 -16.59
C TRP A 144 -11.47 -15.94 -18.03
N LEU A 145 -11.89 -15.05 -18.92
CA LEU A 145 -11.42 -15.02 -20.31
C LEU A 145 -9.92 -14.69 -20.45
N LEU A 146 -9.43 -13.82 -19.57
CA LEU A 146 -8.05 -13.30 -19.63
C LEU A 146 -7.09 -14.01 -18.67
N ALA A 147 -7.57 -14.95 -17.85
CA ALA A 147 -6.72 -15.70 -16.92
C ALA A 147 -5.52 -16.41 -17.60
N PRO A 148 -5.65 -17.01 -18.80
CA PRO A 148 -4.52 -17.62 -19.48
C PRO A 148 -3.44 -16.64 -19.98
N LEU A 149 -3.67 -15.34 -19.86
CA LEU A 149 -2.72 -14.29 -20.27
C LEU A 149 -1.91 -13.72 -19.10
N ASN A 150 -1.92 -14.40 -17.95
CA ASN A 150 -1.09 -14.05 -16.81
C ASN A 150 0.10 -14.99 -16.77
N ASP A 151 1.31 -14.47 -16.73
CA ASP A 151 2.50 -15.28 -16.45
C ASP A 151 2.64 -15.50 -14.94
N ARG A 152 2.47 -14.45 -14.14
CA ARG A 152 2.46 -14.51 -12.67
C ARG A 152 1.47 -13.51 -12.07
N VAL A 153 1.06 -13.79 -10.83
CA VAL A 153 0.19 -12.94 -10.02
C VAL A 153 0.86 -12.71 -8.68
N VAL A 154 1.17 -11.47 -8.37
CA VAL A 154 1.66 -11.06 -7.05
C VAL A 154 0.47 -10.63 -6.21
N VAL A 155 0.44 -11.10 -4.97
CA VAL A 155 -0.54 -10.71 -3.96
C VAL A 155 0.18 -10.35 -2.67
N ASN A 156 -0.43 -9.51 -1.85
CA ASN A 156 0.23 -8.99 -0.66
C ASN A 156 -0.12 -9.74 0.64
N CYS A 157 -0.96 -10.78 0.59
CA CYS A 157 -1.30 -11.65 1.71
C CYS A 157 -2.07 -12.90 1.22
N GLU A 158 -2.22 -13.91 2.08
CA GLU A 158 -2.96 -15.16 1.80
C GLU A 158 -4.43 -14.89 1.44
N ALA A 159 -5.11 -14.03 2.18
CA ALA A 159 -6.51 -13.71 1.92
C ALA A 159 -6.73 -13.13 0.51
N VAL A 160 -5.77 -12.35 -0.02
CA VAL A 160 -5.83 -11.85 -1.40
C VAL A 160 -5.51 -12.98 -2.38
N ALA A 161 -4.66 -13.95 -2.03
CA ALA A 161 -4.41 -15.13 -2.86
C ALA A 161 -5.69 -15.98 -3.01
N GLU A 162 -6.35 -16.30 -1.91
CA GLU A 162 -7.63 -17.01 -1.90
C GLU A 162 -8.69 -16.27 -2.73
N PHE A 163 -8.81 -14.96 -2.57
CA PHE A 163 -9.70 -14.13 -3.38
C PHE A 163 -9.39 -14.23 -4.88
N CYS A 164 -8.12 -14.23 -5.27
CA CYS A 164 -7.70 -14.36 -6.67
C CYS A 164 -8.08 -15.73 -7.25
N VAL A 165 -7.89 -16.82 -6.50
CA VAL A 165 -8.28 -18.16 -6.91
C VAL A 165 -9.80 -18.29 -7.01
N GLU A 166 -10.52 -17.98 -5.93
CA GLU A 166 -11.95 -18.25 -5.83
C GLU A 166 -12.83 -17.32 -6.66
N ARG A 167 -12.43 -16.06 -6.79
CA ARG A 167 -13.27 -15.00 -7.37
C ARG A 167 -12.79 -14.49 -8.71
N ARG A 168 -11.49 -14.62 -9.03
CA ARG A 168 -10.88 -14.10 -10.26
C ARG A 168 -10.38 -15.18 -11.20
N SER A 169 -10.60 -16.46 -10.87
CA SER A 169 -10.22 -17.60 -11.70
C SER A 169 -8.72 -17.67 -12.01
N MET A 170 -7.90 -17.19 -11.08
CA MET A 170 -6.45 -17.26 -11.23
C MET A 170 -5.92 -18.61 -10.80
N ASP A 171 -4.89 -19.10 -11.51
CA ASP A 171 -4.25 -20.35 -11.20
C ASP A 171 -3.39 -20.21 -9.94
N PRO A 172 -3.60 -21.01 -8.89
CA PRO A 172 -2.82 -20.93 -7.67
C PRO A 172 -1.32 -21.18 -7.89
N GLU A 173 -0.93 -21.97 -8.91
CA GLU A 173 0.48 -22.23 -9.23
C GLU A 173 1.22 -20.97 -9.74
N ASN A 174 0.49 -19.99 -10.26
CA ASN A 174 1.02 -18.72 -10.76
C ASN A 174 0.97 -17.60 -9.71
N ILE A 175 0.45 -17.87 -8.50
CA ILE A 175 0.35 -16.85 -7.45
C ILE A 175 1.59 -16.86 -6.56
N GLU A 176 2.18 -15.69 -6.37
CA GLU A 176 3.27 -15.48 -5.41
C GLU A 176 2.86 -14.44 -4.36
N ILE A 177 2.98 -14.79 -3.08
CA ILE A 177 2.69 -13.90 -1.97
C ILE A 177 3.94 -13.09 -1.64
N ILE A 178 3.89 -11.79 -1.94
CA ILE A 178 4.94 -10.84 -1.61
C ILE A 178 4.30 -9.70 -0.83
N PHE A 179 4.48 -9.68 0.49
CA PHE A 179 3.99 -8.59 1.33
C PHE A 179 4.55 -7.25 0.86
N ASN A 180 3.71 -6.22 0.87
CA ASN A 180 4.17 -4.86 0.63
C ASN A 180 5.17 -4.47 1.72
N GLY A 181 6.34 -3.98 1.33
CA GLY A 181 7.33 -3.46 2.26
C GLY A 181 7.16 -1.96 2.48
N VAL A 182 7.74 -1.47 3.58
CA VAL A 182 7.87 -0.04 3.89
C VAL A 182 9.35 0.32 4.07
N PRO A 183 9.77 1.57 3.84
CA PRO A 183 11.15 2.00 4.07
C PRO A 183 11.39 2.12 5.58
N LEU A 184 11.78 1.02 6.21
CA LEU A 184 11.88 0.93 7.67
C LEU A 184 12.77 2.01 8.29
N ASP A 185 13.83 2.46 7.59
CA ASP A 185 14.73 3.47 8.09
C ASP A 185 14.02 4.82 8.31
N GLU A 186 13.09 5.21 7.41
CA GLU A 186 12.30 6.45 7.54
C GLU A 186 11.44 6.48 8.82
N PHE A 187 11.02 5.31 9.31
CA PHE A 187 10.15 5.18 10.47
C PHE A 187 10.93 4.95 11.76
N ARG A 188 12.08 4.27 11.70
CA ARG A 188 12.93 3.97 12.86
C ARG A 188 13.76 5.15 13.33
N GLU A 189 14.20 6.00 12.40
CA GLU A 189 15.12 7.09 12.69
C GLU A 189 14.42 8.36 13.21
N VAL A 190 13.13 8.27 13.54
CA VAL A 190 12.38 9.41 14.09
C VAL A 190 12.80 9.70 15.51
N SER A 191 13.29 10.91 15.72
CA SER A 191 13.72 11.36 17.05
C SER A 191 12.54 11.72 17.96
N ASP A 192 12.75 11.60 19.28
CA ASP A 192 11.76 12.02 20.27
C ASP A 192 11.49 13.55 20.17
N SER A 193 12.48 14.35 19.75
CA SER A 193 12.29 15.78 19.51
C SER A 193 11.32 16.06 18.36
N ALA A 194 11.34 15.25 17.30
CA ALA A 194 10.39 15.40 16.18
C ALA A 194 8.94 15.07 16.61
N ALA A 195 8.76 14.09 17.49
CA ALA A 195 7.47 13.80 18.09
C ALA A 195 6.99 14.94 19.01
N ALA A 196 7.89 15.50 19.83
CA ALA A 196 7.59 16.63 20.72
C ALA A 196 7.20 17.90 19.92
N GLU A 197 7.88 18.19 18.81
CA GLU A 197 7.52 19.28 17.89
C GLU A 197 6.12 19.07 17.29
N ALA A 198 5.78 17.81 16.92
CA ALA A 198 4.44 17.50 16.43
C ALA A 198 3.38 17.68 17.52
N ALA A 199 3.67 17.33 18.77
CA ALA A 199 2.78 17.55 19.91
C ALA A 199 2.52 19.03 20.12
N GLU A 200 3.57 19.88 20.14
CA GLU A 200 3.45 21.32 20.27
C GLU A 200 2.61 21.95 19.15
N GLU A 201 2.89 21.53 17.89
CA GLU A 201 2.11 21.98 16.71
C GLU A 201 0.61 21.67 16.84
N LEU A 202 0.28 20.52 17.40
CA LEU A 202 -1.09 20.05 17.59
C LEU A 202 -1.73 20.49 18.91
N GLY A 203 -1.01 21.26 19.74
CA GLY A 203 -1.48 21.70 21.05
C GLY A 203 -1.65 20.56 22.07
N ILE A 204 -0.85 19.49 21.97
CA ILE A 204 -0.86 18.32 22.84
C ILE A 204 0.21 18.49 23.90
N GLY A 205 -0.15 18.37 25.17
CA GLY A 205 0.81 18.43 26.29
C GLY A 205 1.76 17.24 26.33
N ALA A 206 2.97 17.42 26.89
CA ALA A 206 4.02 16.40 26.91
C ALA A 206 3.61 15.07 27.59
N ASP A 207 2.77 15.14 28.62
CA ASP A 207 2.33 13.99 29.40
C ASP A 207 0.91 13.54 29.02
N THR A 208 0.37 14.05 27.90
CA THR A 208 -0.98 13.75 27.45
C THR A 208 -0.99 12.43 26.67
N PRO A 209 -1.76 11.41 27.08
CA PRO A 209 -1.86 10.18 26.31
C PRO A 209 -2.46 10.44 24.91
N VAL A 210 -1.84 9.84 23.89
CA VAL A 210 -2.24 10.01 22.49
C VAL A 210 -2.58 8.66 21.87
N VAL A 211 -3.83 8.52 21.45
CA VAL A 211 -4.27 7.35 20.66
C VAL A 211 -4.61 7.83 19.26
N GLY A 212 -4.19 7.11 18.23
CA GLY A 212 -4.44 7.63 16.89
C GLY A 212 -4.67 6.61 15.82
N THR A 213 -5.14 7.09 14.69
CA THR A 213 -5.23 6.31 13.44
C THR A 213 -4.68 7.12 12.26
N VAL A 214 -4.05 6.43 11.32
CA VAL A 214 -3.61 6.99 10.03
C VAL A 214 -4.32 6.20 8.95
N ALA A 215 -5.31 6.83 8.31
CA ALA A 215 -6.15 6.14 7.33
C ALA A 215 -6.91 7.13 6.44
N ARG A 216 -7.40 6.65 5.30
CA ARG A 216 -8.44 7.37 4.57
C ARG A 216 -9.73 7.38 5.37
N LEU A 217 -10.45 8.49 5.39
CA LEU A 217 -11.72 8.60 6.10
C LEU A 217 -12.86 8.04 5.24
N GLU A 218 -12.84 6.71 5.07
CA GLU A 218 -13.80 5.94 4.27
C GLU A 218 -14.42 4.82 5.12
N GLU A 219 -15.60 4.33 4.73
CA GLU A 219 -16.34 3.29 5.46
C GLU A 219 -15.49 2.05 5.77
N GLN A 220 -14.69 1.63 4.79
CA GLN A 220 -13.76 0.50 4.91
C GLN A 220 -12.89 0.56 6.16
N LYS A 221 -12.45 1.76 6.56
CA LYS A 221 -11.51 1.98 7.67
C LYS A 221 -12.17 1.98 9.05
N GLY A 222 -13.49 1.94 9.10
CA GLY A 222 -14.25 1.73 10.34
C GLY A 222 -13.98 2.74 11.46
N ILE A 223 -13.59 3.98 11.13
CA ILE A 223 -13.18 5.01 12.10
C ILE A 223 -14.31 5.36 13.06
N THR A 224 -15.57 5.24 12.61
CA THR A 224 -16.76 5.31 13.48
C THR A 224 -16.65 4.37 14.69
N HIS A 225 -16.20 3.12 14.50
CA HIS A 225 -16.06 2.17 15.60
C HIS A 225 -14.95 2.57 16.57
N PHE A 226 -13.88 3.16 16.08
CA PHE A 226 -12.83 3.75 16.92
C PHE A 226 -13.36 4.95 17.72
N LEU A 227 -14.06 5.90 17.08
CA LEU A 227 -14.65 7.05 17.79
C LEU A 227 -15.65 6.61 18.86
N ASN A 228 -16.45 5.57 18.59
CA ASN A 228 -17.39 5.03 19.56
C ASN A 228 -16.71 4.32 20.78
N ALA A 229 -15.43 3.95 20.67
CA ALA A 229 -14.64 3.43 21.78
C ALA A 229 -14.15 4.54 22.73
N VAL A 230 -13.95 5.76 22.22
CA VAL A 230 -13.29 6.87 22.93
C VAL A 230 -14.01 7.29 24.22
N PRO A 231 -15.37 7.34 24.31
CA PRO A 231 -16.02 7.66 25.59
C PRO A 231 -15.59 6.76 26.75
N ALA A 232 -15.48 5.45 26.51
CA ALA A 232 -15.05 4.50 27.54
C ALA A 232 -13.55 4.65 27.87
N VAL A 233 -12.70 4.89 26.88
CA VAL A 233 -11.27 5.20 27.12
C VAL A 233 -11.12 6.46 27.98
N LYS A 234 -11.94 7.49 27.73
CA LYS A 234 -11.93 8.75 28.46
C LYS A 234 -12.36 8.62 29.92
N GLU A 235 -13.17 7.63 30.28
CA GLU A 235 -13.54 7.35 31.70
C GLU A 235 -12.29 7.05 32.53
N GLU A 236 -11.34 6.28 32.00
CA GLU A 236 -10.10 5.89 32.70
C GLU A 236 -8.92 6.86 32.39
N CYS A 237 -8.91 7.48 31.21
CA CYS A 237 -7.87 8.42 30.75
C CYS A 237 -8.54 9.75 30.30
N PRO A 238 -8.97 10.63 31.23
CA PRO A 238 -9.77 11.82 30.89
C PRO A 238 -9.10 12.80 29.93
N ASP A 239 -7.78 12.92 30.00
CA ASP A 239 -6.99 13.85 29.18
C ASP A 239 -6.54 13.27 27.83
N VAL A 240 -6.96 12.03 27.50
CA VAL A 240 -6.55 11.37 26.26
C VAL A 240 -6.87 12.24 25.03
N LYS A 241 -5.92 12.36 24.12
CA LYS A 241 -6.12 12.94 22.80
C LYS A 241 -6.22 11.85 21.74
N VAL A 242 -7.14 12.05 20.81
CA VAL A 242 -7.39 11.10 19.70
C VAL A 242 -6.97 11.77 18.41
N LEU A 243 -5.97 11.22 17.76
CA LEU A 243 -5.39 11.78 16.55
C LEU A 243 -5.92 11.04 15.31
N ILE A 244 -6.72 11.71 14.51
CA ILE A 244 -7.25 11.19 13.25
C ILE A 244 -6.45 11.80 12.09
N VAL A 245 -5.51 11.03 11.56
CA VAL A 245 -4.62 11.47 10.48
C VAL A 245 -5.11 10.94 9.15
N GLY A 246 -5.45 11.84 8.24
CA GLY A 246 -5.96 11.55 6.91
C GLY A 246 -7.19 12.35 6.56
N ASP A 247 -7.68 12.14 5.34
CA ASP A 247 -8.88 12.78 4.83
C ASP A 247 -9.75 11.78 4.04
N GLY A 248 -10.98 12.16 3.71
CA GLY A 248 -11.88 11.30 2.94
C GLY A 248 -13.33 11.75 3.02
N THR A 249 -14.18 10.97 2.36
CA THR A 249 -15.62 11.32 2.19
C THR A 249 -16.39 11.39 3.50
N LEU A 250 -15.93 10.70 4.55
CA LEU A 250 -16.60 10.66 5.85
C LEU A 250 -16.16 11.73 6.83
N ARG A 251 -15.21 12.61 6.49
CA ARG A 251 -14.65 13.59 7.42
C ARG A 251 -15.73 14.36 8.19
N GLY A 252 -16.64 15.02 7.48
CA GLY A 252 -17.69 15.81 8.12
C GLY A 252 -18.64 14.98 9.00
N ALA A 253 -18.94 13.75 8.59
CA ALA A 253 -19.75 12.84 9.38
C ALA A 253 -19.05 12.40 10.68
N LEU A 254 -17.75 12.11 10.62
CA LEU A 254 -16.94 11.73 11.78
C LEU A 254 -16.73 12.90 12.76
N GLU A 255 -16.57 14.13 12.26
CA GLU A 255 -16.53 15.33 13.10
C GLU A 255 -17.86 15.58 13.84
N GLU A 256 -18.99 15.34 13.16
CA GLU A 256 -20.33 15.38 13.78
C GLU A 256 -20.52 14.28 14.81
N GLU A 257 -20.09 13.06 14.51
CA GLU A 257 -20.14 11.93 15.42
C GLU A 257 -19.34 12.20 16.71
N ALA A 258 -18.13 12.76 16.59
CA ALA A 258 -17.32 13.16 17.74
C ALA A 258 -18.04 14.19 18.64
N ARG A 259 -18.80 15.13 18.04
CA ARG A 259 -19.62 16.10 18.79
C ARG A 259 -20.78 15.40 19.51
N GLN A 260 -21.48 14.50 18.86
CA GLN A 260 -22.60 13.75 19.44
C GLN A 260 -22.18 12.84 20.59
N LEU A 261 -20.97 12.25 20.50
CA LEU A 261 -20.36 11.44 21.55
C LEU A 261 -19.77 12.28 22.71
N GLY A 262 -19.74 13.62 22.61
CA GLY A 262 -19.18 14.51 23.63
C GLY A 262 -17.66 14.40 23.76
N ILE A 263 -16.96 14.03 22.69
CA ILE A 263 -15.52 13.84 22.66
C ILE A 263 -14.81 14.83 21.72
N ALA A 264 -15.51 15.81 21.16
CA ALA A 264 -14.95 16.74 20.17
C ALA A 264 -13.68 17.45 20.66
N ASP A 265 -13.60 17.81 21.94
CA ASP A 265 -12.42 18.47 22.52
C ASP A 265 -11.21 17.52 22.69
N ASN A 266 -11.44 16.22 22.60
CA ASN A 266 -10.39 15.19 22.67
C ASN A 266 -9.87 14.79 21.28
N VAL A 267 -10.68 14.97 20.21
CA VAL A 267 -10.36 14.49 18.87
C VAL A 267 -9.74 15.59 18.01
N ILE A 268 -8.60 15.28 17.41
CA ILE A 268 -7.88 16.16 16.49
C ILE A 268 -7.88 15.55 15.09
N PHE A 269 -8.63 16.14 14.15
CA PHE A 269 -8.61 15.80 12.74
C PHE A 269 -7.54 16.61 12.02
N THR A 270 -6.41 15.99 11.68
CA THR A 270 -5.26 16.71 11.09
C THR A 270 -5.41 16.96 9.59
N GLY A 271 -6.31 16.25 8.91
CA GLY A 271 -6.25 16.14 7.45
C GLY A 271 -5.10 15.25 7.00
N GLU A 272 -4.80 15.30 5.69
CA GLU A 272 -3.68 14.56 5.12
C GLU A 272 -2.34 15.14 5.59
N ARG A 273 -1.44 14.26 6.02
CA ARG A 273 -0.10 14.62 6.52
C ARG A 273 0.96 13.81 5.75
N ARG A 274 2.12 14.44 5.50
CA ARG A 274 3.28 13.80 4.88
C ARG A 274 4.34 13.36 5.89
N ASP A 275 4.34 13.97 7.03
CA ASP A 275 5.24 13.73 8.15
C ASP A 275 4.71 12.66 9.11
N VAL A 276 4.07 11.65 8.54
CA VAL A 276 3.42 10.55 9.28
C VAL A 276 4.35 9.84 10.27
N PRO A 277 5.64 9.62 9.98
CA PRO A 277 6.54 8.97 10.95
C PRO A 277 6.59 9.65 12.31
N ARG A 278 6.64 11.01 12.37
CA ARG A 278 6.65 11.72 13.67
C ARG A 278 5.30 11.65 14.40
N LEU A 279 4.19 11.49 13.65
CA LEU A 279 2.87 11.32 14.25
C LEU A 279 2.69 9.92 14.84
N TYR A 280 3.23 8.88 14.21
CA TYR A 280 3.29 7.55 14.83
C TYR A 280 4.11 7.57 16.11
N LYS A 281 5.29 8.21 16.07
CA LYS A 281 6.16 8.32 17.24
C LYS A 281 5.51 9.09 18.41
N LEU A 282 4.58 10.00 18.11
CA LEU A 282 3.77 10.74 19.09
C LEU A 282 2.67 9.87 19.71
N MET A 283 2.18 8.84 19.01
CA MET A 283 1.08 8.00 19.50
C MET A 283 1.58 6.97 20.52
N ASP A 284 0.91 6.89 21.68
CA ASP A 284 1.10 5.80 22.64
C ASP A 284 0.44 4.50 22.16
N VAL A 285 -0.66 4.62 21.40
CA VAL A 285 -1.37 3.48 20.80
C VAL A 285 -1.88 3.85 19.42
N LYS A 286 -1.55 3.03 18.43
CA LYS A 286 -2.12 3.09 17.09
C LYS A 286 -3.33 2.15 16.98
N VAL A 287 -4.47 2.68 16.53
CA VAL A 287 -5.67 1.88 16.27
C VAL A 287 -5.88 1.69 14.76
N ILE A 288 -6.14 0.47 14.33
CA ILE A 288 -6.57 0.08 13.00
C ILE A 288 -7.96 -0.57 13.14
N SER A 289 -9.01 0.19 12.89
CA SER A 289 -10.40 -0.22 13.09
C SER A 289 -11.10 -0.73 11.83
N SER A 290 -10.32 -1.16 10.83
CA SER A 290 -10.81 -1.53 9.50
C SER A 290 -11.88 -2.63 9.52
N ILE A 291 -12.80 -2.58 8.56
CA ILE A 291 -13.87 -3.58 8.39
C ILE A 291 -13.43 -4.71 7.44
N TYR A 292 -12.58 -4.38 6.49
CA TYR A 292 -11.91 -5.32 5.58
C TYR A 292 -10.64 -4.67 5.03
N GLU A 293 -9.59 -5.46 4.81
CA GLU A 293 -8.30 -5.04 4.26
C GLU A 293 -7.69 -6.16 3.39
N GLY A 294 -6.69 -5.82 2.58
CA GLY A 294 -5.56 -6.70 2.36
C GLY A 294 -4.51 -6.38 3.44
N THR A 295 -3.22 -6.41 3.11
CA THR A 295 -2.22 -5.93 4.06
C THR A 295 -2.12 -4.40 3.98
N THR A 296 -2.43 -3.72 5.08
CA THR A 296 -2.32 -2.26 5.13
C THR A 296 -0.91 -1.80 5.49
N LEU A 297 -0.35 -0.86 4.71
CA LEU A 297 1.00 -0.31 4.96
C LEU A 297 1.13 0.28 6.36
N THR A 298 0.05 0.84 6.90
CA THR A 298 0.05 1.54 8.20
C THR A 298 0.31 0.63 9.40
N VAL A 299 0.17 -0.70 9.25
CA VAL A 299 0.56 -1.66 10.29
C VAL A 299 2.08 -1.74 10.38
N PHE A 300 2.75 -1.88 9.24
CA PHE A 300 4.22 -1.93 9.18
C PHE A 300 4.86 -0.62 9.63
N GLU A 301 4.26 0.51 9.26
CA GLU A 301 4.70 1.85 9.64
C GLU A 301 4.70 2.03 11.16
N ALA A 302 3.58 1.68 11.81
CA ALA A 302 3.47 1.75 13.27
C ALA A 302 4.42 0.79 13.99
N MET A 303 4.53 -0.46 13.51
CA MET A 303 5.48 -1.42 14.06
C MET A 303 6.94 -0.93 13.92
N ALA A 304 7.29 -0.27 12.80
CA ALA A 304 8.62 0.25 12.56
C ALA A 304 8.99 1.45 13.44
N THR A 305 8.01 2.26 13.85
CA THR A 305 8.23 3.38 14.79
C THR A 305 8.21 2.95 16.25
N GLY A 306 7.97 1.67 16.54
CA GLY A 306 7.79 1.17 17.91
C GLY A 306 6.48 1.63 18.54
N THR A 307 5.47 1.95 17.77
CA THR A 307 4.14 2.34 18.27
C THR A 307 3.29 1.08 18.49
N PRO A 308 2.78 0.82 19.71
CA PRO A 308 1.89 -0.31 19.98
C PRO A 308 0.66 -0.28 19.08
N VAL A 309 0.29 -1.42 18.49
CA VAL A 309 -0.83 -1.53 17.55
C VAL A 309 -1.98 -2.31 18.16
N VAL A 310 -3.17 -1.72 18.11
CA VAL A 310 -4.46 -2.39 18.30
C VAL A 310 -5.16 -2.43 16.95
N ALA A 311 -5.45 -3.62 16.43
CA ALA A 311 -6.03 -3.78 15.12
C ALA A 311 -7.22 -4.74 15.12
N THR A 312 -8.16 -4.54 14.20
CA THR A 312 -9.24 -5.49 13.98
C THR A 312 -8.75 -6.76 13.29
N THR A 313 -9.32 -7.92 13.66
CA THR A 313 -9.10 -9.22 13.00
C THR A 313 -9.72 -9.18 11.60
N VAL A 314 -8.95 -8.69 10.65
CA VAL A 314 -9.34 -8.61 9.23
C VAL A 314 -8.18 -9.11 8.38
N ASP A 315 -8.49 -10.02 7.48
CA ASP A 315 -7.66 -10.60 6.43
C ASP A 315 -6.11 -10.40 6.65
N GLY A 316 -5.43 -9.72 5.77
CA GLY A 316 -3.97 -9.56 5.83
C GLY A 316 -3.40 -8.80 7.05
N VAL A 317 -4.22 -8.30 7.98
CA VAL A 317 -3.74 -7.70 9.24
C VAL A 317 -3.37 -8.79 10.24
N GLU A 318 -4.21 -9.83 10.37
CA GLU A 318 -3.95 -10.96 11.26
C GLU A 318 -2.81 -11.89 10.77
N GLU A 319 -2.41 -11.76 9.49
CA GLU A 319 -1.21 -12.42 8.98
C GLU A 319 0.10 -11.74 9.43
N VAL A 320 0.02 -10.48 9.89
CA VAL A 320 1.18 -9.65 10.27
C VAL A 320 1.29 -9.51 11.78
N ILE A 321 0.16 -9.40 12.48
CA ILE A 321 0.11 -9.21 13.93
C ILE A 321 -0.15 -10.55 14.62
N GLU A 322 0.80 -10.96 15.45
CA GLU A 322 0.63 -12.05 16.41
C GLU A 322 -0.02 -11.49 17.68
N ASP A 323 -1.29 -11.89 17.93
CA ASP A 323 -2.08 -11.35 19.04
C ASP A 323 -1.42 -11.55 20.40
N GLY A 324 -1.34 -10.45 21.18
CA GLY A 324 -0.68 -10.43 22.48
C GLY A 324 0.84 -10.51 22.43
N ALA A 325 1.45 -10.64 21.24
CA ALA A 325 2.90 -10.71 21.07
C ALA A 325 3.49 -9.51 20.33
N THR A 326 3.01 -9.18 19.13
CA THR A 326 3.48 -8.07 18.30
C THR A 326 2.45 -6.95 18.14
N GLY A 327 1.28 -7.11 18.72
CA GLY A 327 0.17 -6.18 18.76
C GLY A 327 -1.03 -6.85 19.44
N MET A 328 -2.16 -6.18 19.41
CA MET A 328 -3.42 -6.69 19.97
C MET A 328 -4.46 -6.76 18.85
N LEU A 329 -5.17 -7.89 18.78
CA LEU A 329 -6.26 -8.10 17.83
C LEU A 329 -7.62 -8.04 18.53
N VAL A 330 -8.57 -7.35 17.91
CA VAL A 330 -9.94 -7.19 18.40
C VAL A 330 -10.95 -7.49 17.29
N PRO A 331 -12.19 -7.92 17.59
CA PRO A 331 -13.19 -8.13 16.55
C PRO A 331 -13.51 -6.83 15.78
N PRO A 332 -13.75 -6.91 14.46
CA PRO A 332 -14.18 -5.74 13.68
C PRO A 332 -15.57 -5.27 14.14
N LYS A 333 -15.77 -3.94 14.10
CA LYS A 333 -17.00 -3.27 14.54
C LYS A 333 -17.30 -3.39 16.04
N ASP A 334 -16.34 -3.75 16.86
CA ASP A 334 -16.48 -3.89 18.31
C ASP A 334 -15.76 -2.74 19.04
N ALA A 335 -16.50 -1.65 19.28
CA ALA A 335 -15.98 -0.48 19.98
C ALA A 335 -15.61 -0.80 21.45
N ALA A 336 -16.31 -1.76 22.09
CA ALA A 336 -16.03 -2.11 23.48
C ALA A 336 -14.68 -2.81 23.61
N SER A 337 -14.38 -3.79 22.75
CA SER A 337 -13.08 -4.46 22.72
C SER A 337 -11.94 -3.48 22.36
N ILE A 338 -12.17 -2.53 21.43
CA ILE A 338 -11.19 -1.48 21.14
C ILE A 338 -10.91 -0.65 22.40
N ALA A 339 -11.95 -0.22 23.12
CA ALA A 339 -11.80 0.60 24.32
C ALA A 339 -11.04 -0.14 25.42
N GLU A 340 -11.40 -1.40 25.69
CA GLU A 340 -10.76 -2.24 26.71
C GLU A 340 -9.25 -2.36 26.44
N VAL A 341 -8.88 -2.75 25.23
CA VAL A 341 -7.47 -2.99 24.88
C VAL A 341 -6.66 -1.69 24.83
N VAL A 342 -7.23 -0.61 24.29
CA VAL A 342 -6.58 0.70 24.28
C VAL A 342 -6.34 1.20 25.70
N THR A 343 -7.33 1.10 26.59
CA THR A 343 -7.20 1.50 28.00
C THR A 343 -6.14 0.67 28.72
N ASP A 344 -6.13 -0.63 28.48
CA ASP A 344 -5.11 -1.51 29.07
C ASP A 344 -3.70 -1.08 28.64
N LEU A 345 -3.46 -0.79 27.36
CA LEU A 345 -2.14 -0.36 26.90
C LEU A 345 -1.74 1.02 27.40
N LEU A 346 -2.69 1.96 27.55
CA LEU A 346 -2.42 3.28 28.12
C LEU A 346 -2.09 3.22 29.62
N THR A 347 -2.70 2.31 30.35
CA THR A 347 -2.51 2.17 31.81
C THR A 347 -1.40 1.18 32.19
N ASN A 348 -0.92 0.38 31.26
CA ASN A 348 0.15 -0.61 31.45
C ASN A 348 1.34 -0.38 30.49
N PRO A 349 2.16 0.66 30.70
CA PRO A 349 3.25 1.05 29.78
C PRO A 349 4.31 -0.06 29.59
N ASP A 350 4.53 -0.91 30.56
CA ASP A 350 5.45 -2.05 30.41
C ASP A 350 4.95 -3.07 29.39
N ARG A 351 3.64 -3.32 29.37
CA ARG A 351 3.00 -4.18 28.36
C ARG A 351 3.06 -3.56 26.98
N ALA A 352 2.73 -2.28 26.87
CA ALA A 352 2.81 -1.53 25.62
C ALA A 352 4.23 -1.57 25.04
N ARG A 353 5.25 -1.30 25.87
CA ARG A 353 6.66 -1.35 25.49
C ARG A 353 7.09 -2.74 25.01
N LEU A 354 6.69 -3.81 25.70
CA LEU A 354 7.03 -5.17 25.31
C LEU A 354 6.45 -5.55 23.92
N LEU A 355 5.20 -5.16 23.65
CA LEU A 355 4.57 -5.35 22.35
C LEU A 355 5.33 -4.59 21.25
N SER A 356 5.70 -3.32 21.50
CA SER A 356 6.47 -2.50 20.56
C SER A 356 7.83 -3.11 20.23
N GLU A 357 8.60 -3.51 21.25
CA GLU A 357 9.92 -4.12 21.06
C GLU A 357 9.85 -5.39 20.18
N ARG A 358 8.83 -6.22 20.37
CA ARG A 358 8.60 -7.42 19.57
C ARG A 358 8.14 -7.07 18.15
N ALA A 359 7.23 -6.09 18.01
CA ALA A 359 6.77 -5.60 16.73
C ALA A 359 7.92 -5.04 15.88
N GLU A 360 8.82 -4.25 16.48
CA GLU A 360 10.01 -3.72 15.79
C GLU A 360 10.95 -4.83 15.29
N GLN A 361 11.03 -5.96 15.97
CA GLN A 361 11.82 -7.10 15.47
C GLN A 361 11.08 -7.82 14.34
N ALA A 362 9.78 -8.06 14.51
CA ALA A 362 8.96 -8.77 13.53
C ALA A 362 8.85 -8.02 12.20
N VAL A 363 8.76 -6.67 12.22
CA VAL A 363 8.61 -5.86 11.01
C VAL A 363 9.85 -5.84 10.11
N LYS A 364 11.01 -6.27 10.57
CA LYS A 364 12.26 -6.27 9.79
C LYS A 364 12.16 -7.04 8.46
N GLN A 365 11.36 -8.09 8.43
CA GLN A 365 11.13 -8.89 7.22
C GLN A 365 10.32 -8.14 6.15
N TYR A 366 9.61 -7.08 6.54
CA TYR A 366 8.76 -6.25 5.68
C TYR A 366 9.45 -4.95 5.22
N ASP A 367 10.78 -4.94 5.12
CA ASP A 367 11.51 -3.84 4.48
C ASP A 367 11.22 -3.80 2.98
N VAL A 368 10.97 -2.61 2.45
CA VAL A 368 10.66 -2.42 1.02
C VAL A 368 11.76 -2.97 0.10
N ARG A 369 13.03 -2.93 0.52
CA ARG A 369 14.15 -3.49 -0.23
C ARG A 369 14.09 -5.02 -0.31
N THR A 370 13.58 -5.67 0.74
CA THR A 370 13.37 -7.13 0.76
C THR A 370 12.23 -7.52 -0.17
N SER A 371 11.11 -6.81 -0.11
CA SER A 371 9.97 -7.03 -1.00
C SER A 371 10.35 -6.76 -2.46
N MET A 372 11.11 -5.69 -2.72
CA MET A 372 11.54 -5.34 -4.08
C MET A 372 12.47 -6.40 -4.68
N ARG A 373 13.45 -6.93 -3.92
CA ARG A 373 14.30 -8.03 -4.39
C ARG A 373 13.50 -9.28 -4.80
N ARG A 374 12.43 -9.61 -4.05
CA ARG A 374 11.55 -10.72 -4.43
C ARG A 374 10.82 -10.44 -5.74
N ILE A 375 10.38 -9.20 -5.96
CA ILE A 375 9.74 -8.76 -7.20
C ILE A 375 10.74 -8.77 -8.35
N GLU A 376 11.99 -8.33 -8.15
CA GLU A 376 13.07 -8.37 -9.13
C GLU A 376 13.38 -9.81 -9.56
N ASN A 377 13.53 -10.72 -8.61
CA ASN A 377 13.72 -12.15 -8.89
C ASN A 377 12.55 -12.75 -9.69
N LEU A 378 11.31 -12.32 -9.36
CA LEU A 378 10.13 -12.75 -10.11
C LEU A 378 10.19 -12.25 -11.58
N TYR A 379 10.62 -11.02 -11.82
CA TYR A 379 10.78 -10.48 -13.18
C TYR A 379 11.80 -11.29 -13.99
N GLU A 380 12.95 -11.61 -13.40
CA GLU A 380 13.99 -12.43 -14.04
C GLU A 380 13.46 -13.83 -14.37
N THR A 381 12.74 -14.45 -13.44
CA THR A 381 12.12 -15.78 -13.64
C THR A 381 11.13 -15.75 -14.79
N VAL A 382 10.21 -14.78 -14.80
CA VAL A 382 9.19 -14.65 -15.86
C VAL A 382 9.82 -14.43 -17.23
N LEU A 383 10.86 -13.62 -17.32
CA LEU A 383 11.56 -13.36 -18.59
C LEU A 383 12.33 -14.57 -19.08
N SER A 384 12.96 -15.35 -18.20
CA SER A 384 13.68 -16.59 -18.58
C SER A 384 12.73 -17.65 -19.10
N GLU A 385 11.61 -17.89 -18.45
CA GLU A 385 10.60 -18.88 -18.86
C GLU A 385 9.99 -18.53 -20.23
N ASN A 386 9.70 -17.24 -20.48
CA ASN A 386 9.18 -16.77 -21.77
C ASN A 386 10.24 -16.80 -22.89
N GLY A 387 11.52 -16.63 -22.57
CA GLY A 387 12.64 -16.76 -23.50
C GLY A 387 12.86 -18.18 -23.99
N GLU A 388 12.80 -19.16 -23.10
CA GLU A 388 12.92 -20.60 -23.41
C GLU A 388 11.73 -21.11 -24.23
N GLY A 389 10.50 -20.73 -23.89
CA GLY A 389 9.31 -21.10 -24.67
C GLY A 389 9.33 -20.56 -26.11
N SER A 390 9.91 -19.38 -26.33
CA SER A 390 10.06 -18.80 -27.67
C SER A 390 11.09 -19.56 -28.51
N ALA A 391 12.15 -20.11 -27.92
CA ALA A 391 13.19 -20.86 -28.60
C ALA A 391 12.70 -22.25 -29.05
N GLU A 392 11.87 -22.93 -28.23
CA GLU A 392 11.30 -24.24 -28.59
C GLU A 392 10.31 -24.17 -29.75
N VAL A 393 9.48 -23.11 -29.83
CA VAL A 393 8.53 -22.91 -30.94
C VAL A 393 9.26 -22.65 -32.26
N HIS A 394 10.43 -22.00 -32.24
CA HIS A 394 11.22 -21.75 -33.45
C HIS A 394 12.06 -22.96 -33.89
N SER A 395 12.31 -23.93 -33.00
CA SER A 395 13.03 -25.17 -33.34
C SER A 395 12.10 -26.27 -33.88
N ALA A 396 10.77 -26.12 -33.75
CA ALA A 396 9.75 -27.08 -34.16
C ALA A 396 9.09 -26.74 -35.53
N ASN A 397 9.47 -25.64 -36.19
CA ASN A 397 9.04 -25.23 -37.52
C ASN A 397 10.26 -25.26 -38.48
#